data_3b46d9ed636186b1291ccf237b962ae3
#
_entry.id   3b46d9ed636186b1291ccf237b962ae3
#
_cell.length_a   1.000
_cell.length_b   1.000
_cell.length_c   1.000
_cell.angle_alpha   90.00
_cell.angle_beta   90.00
_cell.angle_gamma   90.00
#
_symmetry.space_group_name_H-M   'P 1'
#
loop_
_entity.id
_entity.type
_entity.pdbx_description
1 polymer ?
#
loop_
_entity_poly.entity_id
_entity_poly.type
_entity_poly.pdbx_seq_one_letter_code
_entity_poly.pdbx_strand_id
1 'polypeptide(L)'
;MNTNKRQILADTARRLFHQHGFAAVSVDRICREAAVSRPTFYKYFNGKSAIVQAVVVEQKNRVRAELEAVLAQCGTLESIADTFWRLQRESFAELYSAAFLRDMTDNTDLALERFFSELNEEKHVFLHGFFHTLQQRGLIRPDIPAELVGLFVRHADILAEQAQTLPRYSAEPQRLPQDILGLLLHGLAGEAV
;
A
#
# COMPACT_ATOMS: atom_id res chain seq x y z
N MET A 1 15.60 25.73 -1.51
CA MET A 1 14.74 25.90 -2.71
C MET A 1 14.65 24.66 -3.62
N ASN A 2 15.42 23.58 -3.40
CA ASN A 2 15.43 22.41 -4.29
C ASN A 2 14.37 21.33 -3.95
N THR A 3 13.90 21.27 -2.71
CA THR A 3 12.95 20.26 -2.21
C THR A 3 11.56 20.36 -2.89
N ASN A 4 11.19 21.58 -3.26
CA ASN A 4 9.87 21.82 -3.85
C ASN A 4 9.67 21.13 -5.23
N LYS A 5 10.66 21.17 -6.13
CA LYS A 5 10.50 20.61 -7.49
C LYS A 5 10.44 19.09 -7.52
N ARG A 6 11.19 18.41 -6.65
CA ARG A 6 11.11 16.96 -6.51
C ARG A 6 9.72 16.54 -6.04
N GLN A 7 9.18 17.24 -5.03
CA GLN A 7 7.85 16.97 -4.51
C GLN A 7 6.76 17.26 -5.53
N ILE A 8 6.82 18.40 -6.24
CA ILE A 8 5.87 18.73 -7.31
C ILE A 8 5.84 17.64 -8.38
N LEU A 9 6.99 17.11 -8.78
CA LEU A 9 7.07 16.01 -9.73
C LEU A 9 6.44 14.74 -9.18
N ALA A 10 6.73 14.38 -7.93
CA ALA A 10 6.18 13.19 -7.28
C ALA A 10 4.65 13.28 -7.11
N ASP A 11 4.12 14.42 -6.66
CA ASP A 11 2.68 14.65 -6.48
C ASP A 11 1.93 14.64 -7.83
N THR A 12 2.53 15.25 -8.86
CA THR A 12 1.99 15.22 -10.22
C THR A 12 1.97 13.80 -10.77
N ALA A 13 3.05 13.05 -10.58
CA ALA A 13 3.14 11.66 -10.99
C ALA A 13 2.11 10.79 -10.26
N ARG A 14 1.97 10.93 -8.94
CA ARG A 14 0.97 10.21 -8.13
C ARG A 14 -0.43 10.40 -8.68
N ARG A 15 -0.85 11.64 -8.90
CA ARG A 15 -2.16 11.97 -9.47
C ARG A 15 -2.37 11.34 -10.86
N LEU A 16 -1.37 11.45 -11.74
CA LEU A 16 -1.43 10.88 -13.08
C LEU A 16 -1.48 9.37 -13.07
N PHE A 17 -0.69 8.73 -12.21
CA PHE A 17 -0.66 7.29 -12.06
C PHE A 17 -1.98 6.75 -11.51
N HIS A 18 -2.59 7.46 -10.55
CA HIS A 18 -3.92 7.12 -10.07
C HIS A 18 -4.97 7.19 -11.18
N GLN A 19 -4.94 8.25 -12.00
CA GLN A 19 -5.96 8.48 -13.05
C GLN A 19 -5.82 7.52 -14.24
N HIS A 20 -4.60 7.16 -14.62
CA HIS A 20 -4.35 6.50 -15.90
C HIS A 20 -3.53 5.19 -15.81
N GLY A 21 -3.08 4.82 -14.63
CA GLY A 21 -2.01 3.84 -14.46
C GLY A 21 -0.64 4.44 -14.78
N PHE A 22 0.42 3.78 -14.33
CA PHE A 22 1.77 4.28 -14.60
C PHE A 22 2.28 3.88 -15.98
N ALA A 23 1.77 2.81 -16.59
CA ALA A 23 2.17 2.38 -17.93
C ALA A 23 1.85 3.45 -18.98
N ALA A 24 0.66 4.03 -18.93
CA ALA A 24 0.17 5.04 -19.88
C ALA A 24 0.75 6.45 -19.68
N VAL A 25 1.48 6.70 -18.58
CA VAL A 25 2.01 8.02 -18.25
C VAL A 25 3.48 8.11 -18.66
N SER A 26 3.82 9.10 -19.51
CA SER A 26 5.20 9.38 -19.92
C SER A 26 5.88 10.42 -19.02
N VAL A 27 7.22 10.40 -18.97
CA VAL A 27 8.01 11.45 -18.31
C VAL A 27 7.69 12.84 -18.86
N ASP A 28 7.45 12.95 -20.17
CA ASP A 28 7.09 14.23 -20.79
C ASP A 28 5.76 14.78 -20.29
N ARG A 29 4.78 13.90 -20.09
CA ARG A 29 3.50 14.28 -19.53
C ARG A 29 3.65 14.77 -18.09
N ILE A 30 4.43 14.05 -17.27
CA ILE A 30 4.72 14.47 -15.88
C ILE A 30 5.40 15.85 -15.87
N CYS A 31 6.43 16.04 -16.69
CA CYS A 31 7.14 17.32 -16.78
C CYS A 31 6.23 18.48 -17.19
N ARG A 32 5.40 18.26 -18.21
CA ARG A 32 4.47 19.27 -18.71
C ARG A 32 3.45 19.66 -17.65
N GLU A 33 2.82 18.69 -17.00
CA GLU A 33 1.78 18.96 -15.98
C GLU A 33 2.36 19.49 -14.66
N ALA A 34 3.61 19.15 -14.34
CA ALA A 34 4.34 19.70 -13.21
C ALA A 34 4.94 21.08 -13.48
N ALA A 35 4.87 21.60 -14.71
CA ALA A 35 5.58 22.79 -15.16
C ALA A 35 7.10 22.74 -14.84
N VAL A 36 7.72 21.57 -15.02
CA VAL A 36 9.15 21.33 -14.74
C VAL A 36 9.83 20.83 -16.02
N SER A 37 11.01 21.36 -16.34
CA SER A 37 11.75 20.93 -17.52
C SER A 37 12.29 19.51 -17.41
N ARG A 38 12.43 18.79 -18.55
CA ARG A 38 13.04 17.44 -18.60
C ARG A 38 14.44 17.38 -17.95
N PRO A 39 15.37 18.31 -18.22
CA PRO A 39 16.66 18.31 -17.53
C PRO A 39 16.51 18.42 -16.01
N THR A 40 15.51 19.15 -15.52
CA THR A 40 15.23 19.22 -14.09
C THR A 40 14.66 17.92 -13.55
N PHE A 41 13.78 17.23 -14.29
CA PHE A 41 13.30 15.90 -13.92
C PHE A 41 14.46 14.94 -13.72
N TYR A 42 15.37 14.84 -14.70
CA TYR A 42 16.51 13.92 -14.64
C TYR A 42 17.56 14.24 -13.56
N LYS A 43 17.51 15.43 -12.94
CA LYS A 43 18.28 15.72 -11.73
C LYS A 43 17.75 14.98 -10.48
N TYR A 44 16.46 14.59 -10.47
CA TYR A 44 15.82 13.97 -9.32
C TYR A 44 15.47 12.50 -9.52
N PHE A 45 15.16 12.09 -10.75
CA PHE A 45 14.68 10.76 -11.08
C PHE A 45 15.39 10.23 -12.32
N ASN A 46 16.00 9.05 -12.18
CA ASN A 46 16.66 8.37 -13.31
C ASN A 46 15.63 7.61 -14.17
N GLY A 47 14.64 8.33 -14.70
CA GLY A 47 13.62 7.78 -15.56
C GLY A 47 12.28 7.50 -14.87
N LYS A 48 11.37 6.87 -15.63
CA LYS A 48 9.98 6.60 -15.23
C LYS A 48 9.92 5.64 -14.04
N SER A 49 10.68 4.54 -14.08
CA SER A 49 10.67 3.54 -13.00
C SER A 49 11.11 4.14 -11.66
N ALA A 50 12.09 5.08 -11.67
CA ALA A 50 12.55 5.76 -10.47
C ALA A 50 11.46 6.64 -9.81
N ILE A 51 10.65 7.34 -10.60
CA ILE A 51 9.56 8.14 -10.03
C ILE A 51 8.37 7.27 -9.60
N VAL A 52 8.09 6.15 -10.27
CA VAL A 52 7.10 5.15 -9.81
C VAL A 52 7.51 4.62 -8.44
N GLN A 53 8.77 4.16 -8.29
CA GLN A 53 9.31 3.68 -7.02
C GLN A 53 9.21 4.76 -5.93
N ALA A 54 9.59 6.00 -6.23
CA ALA A 54 9.55 7.09 -5.25
C ALA A 54 8.13 7.37 -4.73
N VAL A 55 7.12 7.39 -5.60
CA VAL A 55 5.72 7.62 -5.22
C VAL A 55 5.19 6.47 -4.36
N VAL A 56 5.53 5.23 -4.71
CA VAL A 56 5.11 4.04 -3.94
C VAL A 56 5.79 3.98 -2.57
N VAL A 57 7.09 4.27 -2.51
CA VAL A 57 7.85 4.32 -1.23
C VAL A 57 7.30 5.39 -0.31
N GLU A 58 6.96 6.57 -0.83
CA GLU A 58 6.37 7.66 -0.04
C GLU A 58 5.03 7.23 0.56
N GLN A 59 4.17 6.58 -0.24
CA GLN A 59 2.90 6.04 0.23
C GLN A 59 3.10 4.97 1.31
N LYS A 60 4.00 4.00 1.07
CA LYS A 60 4.37 2.98 2.06
C LYS A 60 4.81 3.59 3.39
N ASN A 61 5.72 4.55 3.32
CA ASN A 61 6.29 5.17 4.53
C ASN A 61 5.23 5.94 5.32
N ARG A 62 4.29 6.62 4.65
CA ARG A 62 3.16 7.29 5.29
C ARG A 62 2.27 6.28 6.04
N VAL A 63 1.84 5.22 5.36
CA VAL A 63 1.01 4.16 5.96
C VAL A 63 1.71 3.54 7.16
N ARG A 64 2.98 3.18 7.01
CA ARG A 64 3.77 2.59 8.09
C ARG A 64 3.88 3.51 9.29
N ALA A 65 4.21 4.79 9.09
CA ALA A 65 4.36 5.74 10.18
C ALA A 65 3.06 5.95 10.98
N GLU A 66 1.91 5.98 10.31
CA GLU A 66 0.62 6.12 10.98
C GLU A 66 0.22 4.85 11.75
N LEU A 67 0.50 3.66 11.23
CA LEU A 67 0.29 2.40 11.96
C LEU A 67 1.23 2.29 13.18
N GLU A 68 2.48 2.68 13.05
CA GLU A 68 3.41 2.73 14.18
C GLU A 68 2.95 3.77 15.23
N ALA A 69 2.43 4.92 14.80
CA ALA A 69 1.93 5.96 15.71
C ALA A 69 0.70 5.51 16.51
N VAL A 70 -0.27 4.82 15.90
CA VAL A 70 -1.44 4.30 16.62
C VAL A 70 -1.05 3.21 17.61
N LEU A 71 -0.07 2.37 17.27
CA LEU A 71 0.51 1.41 18.21
C LEU A 71 1.16 2.14 19.40
N ALA A 72 1.96 3.17 19.16
CA ALA A 72 2.65 3.90 20.22
C ALA A 72 1.70 4.58 21.22
N GLN A 73 0.51 4.97 20.78
CA GLN A 73 -0.52 5.62 21.60
C GLN A 73 -1.32 4.66 22.49
N CYS A 74 -0.96 3.38 22.57
CA CYS A 74 -1.69 2.36 23.33
C CYS A 74 -3.18 2.27 22.92
N GLY A 75 -3.44 2.39 21.63
CA GLY A 75 -4.79 2.31 21.06
C GLY A 75 -5.48 0.97 21.33
N THR A 76 -6.79 0.98 21.33
CA THR A 76 -7.61 -0.25 21.35
C THR A 76 -7.55 -0.95 20.00
N LEU A 77 -7.91 -2.25 19.95
CA LEU A 77 -7.98 -2.98 18.69
C LEU A 77 -8.92 -2.27 17.68
N GLU A 78 -10.01 -1.69 18.16
CA GLU A 78 -10.95 -0.92 17.35
C GLU A 78 -10.28 0.31 16.71
N SER A 79 -9.54 1.12 17.50
CA SER A 79 -8.84 2.30 16.97
C SER A 79 -7.75 1.96 15.96
N ILE A 80 -7.11 0.80 16.14
CA ILE A 80 -6.11 0.26 15.20
C ILE A 80 -6.79 -0.17 13.90
N ALA A 81 -7.91 -0.88 14.00
CA ALA A 81 -8.71 -1.30 12.85
C ALA A 81 -9.21 -0.09 12.05
N ASP A 82 -9.78 0.92 12.73
CA ASP A 82 -10.24 2.16 12.09
C ASP A 82 -9.12 2.90 11.36
N THR A 83 -7.94 2.98 11.98
CA THR A 83 -6.75 3.58 11.34
C THR A 83 -6.38 2.81 10.09
N PHE A 84 -6.33 1.49 10.17
CA PHE A 84 -6.02 0.64 9.03
C PHE A 84 -7.02 0.83 7.88
N TRP A 85 -8.33 0.85 8.18
CA TRP A 85 -9.39 1.08 7.20
C TRP A 85 -9.29 2.44 6.53
N ARG A 86 -9.02 3.47 7.32
CA ARG A 86 -8.82 4.82 6.81
C ARG A 86 -7.64 4.88 5.85
N LEU A 87 -6.48 4.36 6.27
CA LEU A 87 -5.25 4.36 5.47
C LEU A 87 -5.42 3.58 4.17
N GLN A 88 -6.14 2.47 4.21
CA GLN A 88 -6.43 1.69 3.01
C GLN A 88 -7.29 2.48 2.03
N ARG A 89 -8.40 3.08 2.49
CA ARG A 89 -9.26 3.90 1.62
C ARG A 89 -8.49 5.06 1.00
N GLU A 90 -7.67 5.76 1.79
CA GLU A 90 -6.83 6.85 1.30
C GLU A 90 -5.82 6.36 0.26
N SER A 91 -5.18 5.23 0.49
CA SER A 91 -4.21 4.64 -0.44
C SER A 91 -4.85 4.31 -1.80
N PHE A 92 -6.07 3.75 -1.79
CA PHE A 92 -6.84 3.50 -3.01
C PHE A 92 -7.30 4.80 -3.70
N ALA A 93 -7.72 5.79 -2.93
CA ALA A 93 -8.15 7.08 -3.45
C ALA A 93 -7.02 7.93 -4.05
N GLU A 94 -5.78 7.73 -3.59
CA GLU A 94 -4.65 8.58 -3.96
C GLU A 94 -3.66 7.94 -4.95
N LEU A 95 -3.51 6.61 -4.92
CA LEU A 95 -2.51 5.92 -5.75
C LEU A 95 -3.02 4.61 -6.34
N TYR A 96 -3.49 3.67 -5.52
CA TYR A 96 -3.77 2.29 -5.93
C TYR A 96 -5.13 2.14 -6.61
N SER A 97 -5.36 2.91 -7.69
CA SER A 97 -6.54 2.73 -8.55
C SER A 97 -6.49 1.39 -9.28
N ALA A 98 -7.61 0.94 -9.84
CA ALA A 98 -7.67 -0.26 -10.66
C ALA A 98 -6.69 -0.23 -11.85
N ALA A 99 -6.44 0.97 -12.42
CA ALA A 99 -5.47 1.13 -13.51
C ALA A 99 -4.03 0.94 -12.99
N PHE A 100 -3.69 1.52 -11.84
CA PHE A 100 -2.37 1.37 -11.24
C PHE A 100 -2.09 -0.08 -10.85
N LEU A 101 -3.05 -0.76 -10.21
CA LEU A 101 -2.91 -2.17 -9.79
C LEU A 101 -2.74 -3.10 -10.98
N ARG A 102 -3.49 -2.88 -12.07
CA ARG A 102 -3.33 -3.63 -13.32
C ARG A 102 -1.93 -3.47 -13.88
N ASP A 103 -1.42 -2.23 -13.93
CA ASP A 103 -0.07 -1.98 -14.41
C ASP A 103 1.01 -2.63 -13.53
N MET A 104 0.76 -2.81 -12.23
CA MET A 104 1.67 -3.59 -11.35
C MET A 104 1.69 -5.06 -11.74
N THR A 105 0.52 -5.65 -12.02
CA THR A 105 0.40 -7.07 -12.41
C THR A 105 0.96 -7.34 -13.81
N ASP A 106 0.66 -6.46 -14.77
CA ASP A 106 1.03 -6.62 -16.18
C ASP A 106 2.43 -6.06 -16.51
N ASN A 107 3.16 -5.59 -15.48
CA ASN A 107 4.45 -4.94 -15.64
C ASN A 107 5.52 -5.89 -16.20
N THR A 108 6.29 -5.40 -17.18
CA THR A 108 7.42 -6.12 -17.80
C THR A 108 8.77 -5.46 -17.56
N ASP A 109 8.83 -4.36 -16.81
CA ASP A 109 10.08 -3.72 -16.39
C ASP A 109 10.69 -4.49 -15.22
N LEU A 110 11.79 -5.18 -15.46
CA LEU A 110 12.48 -6.01 -14.46
C LEU A 110 12.89 -5.23 -13.19
N ALA A 111 13.18 -3.94 -13.32
CA ALA A 111 13.52 -3.11 -12.16
C ALA A 111 12.29 -2.84 -11.28
N LEU A 112 11.11 -2.64 -11.88
CA LEU A 112 9.86 -2.49 -11.17
C LEU A 112 9.37 -3.82 -10.60
N GLU A 113 9.51 -4.92 -11.35
CA GLU A 113 9.16 -6.26 -10.87
C GLU A 113 9.92 -6.61 -9.58
N ARG A 114 11.25 -6.45 -9.60
CA ARG A 114 12.09 -6.65 -8.41
C ARG A 114 11.67 -5.72 -7.27
N PHE A 115 11.46 -4.45 -7.55
CA PHE A 115 11.05 -3.47 -6.56
C PHE A 115 9.71 -3.84 -5.89
N PHE A 116 8.69 -4.23 -6.66
CA PHE A 116 7.39 -4.63 -6.11
C PHE A 116 7.49 -5.94 -5.32
N SER A 117 8.33 -6.89 -5.74
CA SER A 117 8.60 -8.10 -4.98
C SER A 117 9.26 -7.81 -3.63
N GLU A 118 10.32 -6.98 -3.62
CA GLU A 118 10.98 -6.54 -2.39
C GLU A 118 10.02 -5.77 -1.46
N LEU A 119 9.20 -4.88 -2.03
CA LEU A 119 8.18 -4.13 -1.30
C LEU A 119 7.17 -5.06 -0.63
N ASN A 120 6.77 -6.12 -1.31
CA ASN A 120 5.82 -7.11 -0.77
C ASN A 120 6.43 -7.89 0.40
N GLU A 121 7.70 -8.31 0.29
CA GLU A 121 8.40 -8.95 1.40
C GLU A 121 8.57 -8.00 2.60
N GLU A 122 8.94 -6.74 2.39
CA GLU A 122 8.99 -5.74 3.46
C GLU A 122 7.64 -5.54 4.14
N LYS A 123 6.53 -5.53 3.37
CA LYS A 123 5.17 -5.47 3.91
C LYS A 123 4.89 -6.66 4.83
N HIS A 124 5.24 -7.87 4.41
CA HIS A 124 5.02 -9.08 5.21
C HIS A 124 5.83 -9.06 6.52
N VAL A 125 7.09 -8.66 6.46
CA VAL A 125 7.95 -8.52 7.66
C VAL A 125 7.36 -7.48 8.62
N PHE A 126 6.93 -6.33 8.10
CA PHE A 126 6.30 -5.29 8.91
C PHE A 126 5.01 -5.78 9.59
N LEU A 127 4.11 -6.40 8.83
CA LEU A 127 2.83 -6.88 9.36
C LEU A 127 3.03 -7.99 10.38
N HIS A 128 4.00 -8.90 10.18
CA HIS A 128 4.33 -9.91 11.18
C HIS A 128 4.74 -9.25 12.50
N GLY A 129 5.66 -8.30 12.49
CA GLY A 129 6.08 -7.56 13.69
C GLY A 129 4.93 -6.77 14.34
N PHE A 130 4.06 -6.19 13.51
CA PHE A 130 2.87 -5.47 13.95
C PHE A 130 1.92 -6.39 14.73
N PHE A 131 1.53 -7.54 14.17
CA PHE A 131 0.67 -8.50 14.84
C PHE A 131 1.31 -9.10 16.10
N HIS A 132 2.60 -9.38 16.08
CA HIS A 132 3.32 -9.82 17.28
C HIS A 132 3.23 -8.78 18.41
N THR A 133 3.37 -7.50 18.08
CA THR A 133 3.20 -6.42 19.05
C THR A 133 1.78 -6.36 19.62
N LEU A 134 0.75 -6.58 18.80
CA LEU A 134 -0.65 -6.64 19.24
C LEU A 134 -0.88 -7.80 20.24
N GLN A 135 -0.27 -8.97 19.99
CA GLN A 135 -0.33 -10.12 20.90
C GLN A 135 0.36 -9.83 22.23
N GLN A 136 1.57 -9.27 22.20
CA GLN A 136 2.31 -8.91 23.41
C GLN A 136 1.54 -7.93 24.30
N ARG A 137 0.68 -7.09 23.69
CA ARG A 137 -0.17 -6.14 24.39
C ARG A 137 -1.53 -6.71 24.82
N GLY A 138 -1.80 -7.97 24.51
CA GLY A 138 -3.10 -8.61 24.81
C GLY A 138 -4.27 -8.05 24.01
N LEU A 139 -4.01 -7.34 22.89
CA LEU A 139 -5.04 -6.78 22.02
C LEU A 139 -5.65 -7.80 21.07
N ILE A 140 -4.92 -8.87 20.76
CA ILE A 140 -5.40 -10.03 20.01
C ILE A 140 -5.06 -11.30 20.77
N ARG A 141 -5.83 -12.34 20.51
CA ARG A 141 -5.74 -13.63 21.22
C ARG A 141 -4.32 -14.24 21.11
N PRO A 142 -3.75 -14.71 22.23
CA PRO A 142 -2.38 -15.23 22.26
C PRO A 142 -2.27 -16.69 21.80
N ASP A 143 -3.38 -17.44 21.74
CA ASP A 143 -3.42 -18.86 21.37
C ASP A 143 -3.24 -19.10 19.86
N ILE A 144 -3.31 -18.05 19.03
CA ILE A 144 -2.98 -18.11 17.61
C ILE A 144 -1.53 -17.65 17.42
N PRO A 145 -0.61 -18.51 16.95
CA PRO A 145 0.77 -18.11 16.70
C PRO A 145 0.85 -16.93 15.71
N ALA A 146 1.72 -15.94 16.00
CA ALA A 146 1.93 -14.78 15.11
C ALA A 146 2.38 -15.23 13.71
N GLU A 147 3.08 -16.36 13.62
CA GLU A 147 3.50 -17.00 12.36
C GLU A 147 2.29 -17.41 11.50
N LEU A 148 1.22 -17.93 12.12
CA LEU A 148 -0.01 -18.29 11.40
C LEU A 148 -0.72 -17.04 10.88
N VAL A 149 -0.77 -15.96 11.68
CA VAL A 149 -1.30 -14.66 11.23
C VAL A 149 -0.47 -14.13 10.04
N GLY A 150 0.85 -14.22 10.13
CA GLY A 150 1.76 -13.85 9.05
C GLY A 150 1.53 -14.66 7.76
N LEU A 151 1.33 -15.98 7.88
CA LEU A 151 0.98 -16.84 6.76
C LEU A 151 -0.37 -16.46 6.16
N PHE A 152 -1.39 -16.19 6.99
CA PHE A 152 -2.69 -15.75 6.52
C PHE A 152 -2.59 -14.43 5.73
N VAL A 153 -1.87 -13.44 6.27
CA VAL A 153 -1.65 -12.16 5.59
C VAL A 153 -0.92 -12.34 4.27
N ARG A 154 0.09 -13.20 4.22
CA ARG A 154 0.81 -13.53 2.98
C ARG A 154 -0.09 -14.16 1.93
N HIS A 155 -0.99 -15.07 2.33
CA HIS A 155 -1.93 -15.73 1.42
C HIS A 155 -3.16 -14.86 1.11
N ALA A 156 -3.44 -13.82 1.90
CA ALA A 156 -4.52 -12.88 1.62
C ALA A 156 -4.36 -12.18 0.26
N ASP A 157 -3.14 -11.94 -0.20
CA ASP A 157 -2.88 -11.39 -1.54
C ASP A 157 -3.32 -12.37 -2.64
N ILE A 158 -3.05 -13.67 -2.47
CA ILE A 158 -3.48 -14.75 -3.39
C ILE A 158 -5.01 -14.90 -3.36
N LEU A 159 -5.59 -14.88 -2.16
CA LEU A 159 -7.04 -14.91 -1.98
C LEU A 159 -7.70 -13.69 -2.62
N ALA A 160 -7.10 -12.52 -2.47
CA ALA A 160 -7.57 -11.29 -3.09
C ALA A 160 -7.58 -11.39 -4.62
N GLU A 161 -6.52 -11.92 -5.22
CA GLU A 161 -6.42 -12.13 -6.67
C GLU A 161 -7.53 -13.09 -7.16
N GLN A 162 -7.71 -14.23 -6.51
CA GLN A 162 -8.75 -15.18 -6.84
C GLN A 162 -10.17 -14.62 -6.63
N ALA A 163 -10.39 -13.89 -5.54
CA ALA A 163 -11.70 -13.34 -5.20
C ALA A 163 -12.10 -12.16 -6.10
N GLN A 164 -11.16 -11.48 -6.78
CA GLN A 164 -11.48 -10.44 -7.77
C GLN A 164 -12.41 -10.94 -8.90
N THR A 165 -12.40 -12.25 -9.18
CA THR A 165 -13.28 -12.86 -10.17
C THR A 165 -14.74 -12.95 -9.71
N LEU A 166 -15.02 -12.80 -8.41
CA LEU A 166 -16.38 -12.81 -7.90
C LEU A 166 -17.11 -11.54 -8.31
N PRO A 167 -18.40 -11.64 -8.74
CA PRO A 167 -19.16 -10.50 -9.27
C PRO A 167 -19.19 -9.29 -8.36
N ARG A 168 -19.27 -9.52 -7.04
CA ARG A 168 -19.28 -8.44 -6.03
C ARG A 168 -17.99 -7.61 -6.05
N TYR A 169 -16.84 -8.28 -6.12
CA TYR A 169 -15.54 -7.61 -6.07
C TYR A 169 -15.06 -7.12 -7.44
N SER A 170 -15.56 -7.69 -8.52
CA SER A 170 -15.39 -7.12 -9.86
C SER A 170 -16.07 -5.75 -9.98
N ALA A 171 -17.23 -5.57 -9.31
CA ALA A 171 -17.96 -4.30 -9.29
C ALA A 171 -17.38 -3.29 -8.29
N GLU A 172 -16.89 -3.77 -7.14
CA GLU A 172 -16.36 -2.93 -6.05
C GLU A 172 -15.02 -3.48 -5.52
N PRO A 173 -13.92 -3.36 -6.29
CA PRO A 173 -12.61 -3.94 -5.93
C PRO A 173 -12.08 -3.51 -4.56
N GLN A 174 -12.42 -2.28 -4.13
CA GLN A 174 -12.01 -1.73 -2.84
C GLN A 174 -12.63 -2.46 -1.62
N ARG A 175 -13.70 -3.23 -1.82
CA ARG A 175 -14.34 -4.01 -0.73
C ARG A 175 -13.56 -5.25 -0.35
N LEU A 176 -12.88 -5.88 -1.30
CA LEU A 176 -12.23 -7.15 -1.06
C LEU A 176 -11.17 -7.09 0.06
N PRO A 177 -10.22 -6.13 0.05
CA PRO A 177 -9.29 -5.99 1.17
C PRO A 177 -10.00 -5.72 2.50
N GLN A 178 -11.12 -4.99 2.48
CA GLN A 178 -11.93 -4.71 3.66
C GLN A 178 -12.53 -5.99 4.24
N ASP A 179 -13.16 -6.79 3.41
CA ASP A 179 -13.80 -8.03 3.84
C ASP A 179 -12.76 -9.04 4.36
N ILE A 180 -11.58 -9.14 3.70
CA ILE A 180 -10.46 -10.01 4.15
C ILE A 180 -9.93 -9.56 5.52
N LEU A 181 -9.67 -8.28 5.71
CA LEU A 181 -9.19 -7.78 6.98
C LEU A 181 -10.26 -7.86 8.07
N GLY A 182 -11.54 -7.60 7.73
CA GLY A 182 -12.66 -7.79 8.65
C GLY A 182 -12.72 -9.21 9.19
N LEU A 183 -12.60 -10.21 8.31
CA LEU A 183 -12.53 -11.61 8.72
C LEU A 183 -11.33 -11.89 9.63
N LEU A 184 -10.16 -11.34 9.30
CA LEU A 184 -8.96 -11.50 10.11
C LEU A 184 -9.13 -10.88 11.50
N LEU A 185 -9.56 -9.62 11.58
CA LEU A 185 -9.70 -8.90 12.84
C LEU A 185 -10.79 -9.49 13.74
N HIS A 186 -11.95 -9.86 13.18
CA HIS A 186 -13.00 -10.52 13.94
C HIS A 186 -12.59 -11.92 14.41
N GLY A 187 -11.83 -12.65 13.60
CA GLY A 187 -11.28 -13.96 13.99
C GLY A 187 -10.15 -13.88 15.02
N LEU A 188 -9.45 -12.74 15.10
CA LEU A 188 -8.36 -12.48 16.06
C LEU A 188 -8.84 -11.77 17.32
N ALA A 189 -10.02 -11.14 17.32
CA ALA A 189 -10.61 -10.57 18.52
C ALA A 189 -10.86 -11.70 19.53
N GLY A 190 -10.11 -11.69 20.62
CA GLY A 190 -10.39 -12.61 21.73
C GLY A 190 -11.74 -12.24 22.35
N GLU A 191 -12.56 -13.23 22.71
CA GLU A 191 -13.62 -12.98 23.68
C GLU A 191 -12.93 -12.54 24.96
N ALA A 192 -13.32 -11.39 25.51
CA ALA A 192 -12.93 -11.01 26.85
C ALA A 192 -13.49 -12.07 27.80
N VAL A 193 -12.62 -12.94 28.33
CA VAL A 193 -12.93 -13.89 29.40
C VAL A 193 -13.05 -13.13 30.70
#